data_55d98f13b862fc1bd1b9754f250daeaf
#
_entry.id   55d98f13b862fc1bd1b9754f250daeaf
#
_cell.length_a   1.000
_cell.length_b   1.000
_cell.length_c   1.000
_cell.angle_alpha   90.00
_cell.angle_beta   90.00
_cell.angle_gamma   90.00
#
_symmetry.space_group_name_H-M   'P 1'
#
loop_
_entity.id
_entity.type
_entity.pdbx_description
1 polymer ?
#
loop_
_entity_poly.entity_id
_entity_poly.type
_entity_poly.pdbx_seq_one_letter_code
_entity_poly.pdbx_strand_id
1 'polypeptide(L)'
;MTGRRLSLAVLAWTLVVAGCGDDGPVVQPVPVAGTPTTTTAVPEPDIVTNGWLQVGELTFDLAFTCYAPGPGDVVAIGVGEHPESGQHVEALIQGFLGQPYVGVTVGGSVRYEATLDGPLEVFVHDGTISAGAIEWTRGMDLGSGRGERVGYGAVFVSCEDYVHDLPEGY
;
A
#
# COMPACT_ATOMS: atom_id res chain seq x y z
N MET A 1 42.20 11.87 24.47
CA MET A 1 42.00 13.17 25.08
C MET A 1 40.54 13.53 25.05
N THR A 2 40.00 13.75 26.24
CA THR A 2 38.74 14.40 26.64
C THR A 2 37.42 13.80 26.14
N GLY A 3 36.88 12.92 26.98
CA GLY A 3 35.48 12.53 26.97
C GLY A 3 34.57 13.64 27.51
N ARG A 4 33.36 13.71 26.95
CA ARG A 4 32.26 14.50 27.51
C ARG A 4 31.04 13.60 27.66
N ARG A 5 30.80 13.18 28.90
CA ARG A 5 29.57 12.52 29.35
C ARG A 5 28.48 13.58 29.48
N LEU A 6 27.36 13.43 28.76
CA LEU A 6 26.13 14.19 29.03
C LEU A 6 25.14 13.27 29.75
N SER A 7 24.76 13.76 30.95
CA SER A 7 23.79 13.11 31.83
C SER A 7 22.36 13.32 31.34
N LEU A 8 21.57 12.27 31.32
CA LEU A 8 20.11 12.30 31.16
C LEU A 8 19.47 12.76 32.48
N ALA A 9 18.66 13.81 32.42
CA ALA A 9 17.72 14.18 33.48
C ALA A 9 16.33 13.63 33.08
N VAL A 10 15.84 12.69 33.89
CA VAL A 10 14.48 12.14 33.81
C VAL A 10 13.58 13.05 34.65
N LEU A 11 12.63 13.75 34.03
CA LEU A 11 11.54 14.46 34.70
C LEU A 11 10.30 13.54 34.75
N ALA A 12 9.99 13.03 35.92
CA ALA A 12 8.74 12.36 36.21
C ALA A 12 7.66 13.39 36.54
N TRP A 13 6.59 13.43 35.76
CA TRP A 13 5.38 14.18 36.05
C TRP A 13 4.33 13.24 36.64
N THR A 14 4.06 13.38 37.93
CA THR A 14 2.92 12.76 38.60
C THR A 14 1.72 13.72 38.57
N LEU A 15 0.67 13.36 37.83
CA LEU A 15 -0.63 14.01 37.86
C LEU A 15 -1.51 13.33 38.92
N VAL A 16 -1.76 14.03 40.01
CA VAL A 16 -2.76 13.68 41.01
C VAL A 16 -4.09 14.29 40.59
N VAL A 17 -5.08 13.48 40.23
CA VAL A 17 -6.46 13.91 40.02
C VAL A 17 -7.25 13.60 41.28
N ALA A 18 -7.58 14.64 42.04
CA ALA A 18 -8.51 14.59 43.17
C ALA A 18 -9.95 14.61 42.61
N GLY A 19 -10.66 13.49 42.71
CA GLY A 19 -12.08 13.41 42.40
C GLY A 19 -12.93 13.86 43.59
N CYS A 20 -13.74 14.91 43.40
CA CYS A 20 -14.82 15.25 44.31
C CYS A 20 -16.00 14.32 44.05
N GLY A 21 -16.41 13.59 45.06
CA GLY A 21 -17.63 12.82 45.04
C GLY A 21 -18.87 13.72 45.15
N ASP A 22 -19.87 13.44 44.34
CA ASP A 22 -21.20 14.00 44.42
C ASP A 22 -22.17 12.83 44.63
N ASP A 23 -22.71 12.71 45.86
CA ASP A 23 -23.70 11.71 46.24
C ASP A 23 -25.09 12.13 45.72
N GLY A 24 -25.33 11.93 44.41
CA GLY A 24 -26.65 12.01 43.82
C GLY A 24 -27.41 10.67 43.96
N PRO A 25 -28.75 10.66 44.11
CA PRO A 25 -29.52 9.44 44.26
C PRO A 25 -29.37 8.53 43.03
N VAL A 26 -28.92 7.32 43.27
CA VAL A 26 -28.72 6.27 42.25
C VAL A 26 -30.11 5.86 41.70
N VAL A 27 -30.49 6.46 40.56
CA VAL A 27 -31.57 5.94 39.74
C VAL A 27 -31.05 4.71 38.99
N GLN A 28 -31.50 3.53 39.40
CA GLN A 28 -31.16 2.30 38.69
C GLN A 28 -31.77 2.37 37.28
N PRO A 29 -30.98 2.26 36.20
CA PRO A 29 -31.50 2.14 34.86
C PRO A 29 -32.21 0.80 34.72
N VAL A 30 -33.49 0.86 34.38
CA VAL A 30 -34.28 -0.32 34.02
C VAL A 30 -33.61 -0.93 32.77
N PRO A 31 -33.28 -2.25 32.75
CA PRO A 31 -32.73 -2.86 31.56
C PRO A 31 -33.79 -2.85 30.46
N VAL A 32 -33.61 -1.96 29.50
CA VAL A 32 -34.36 -2.00 28.23
C VAL A 32 -33.80 -3.24 27.50
N ALA A 33 -34.67 -4.25 27.35
CA ALA A 33 -34.37 -5.40 26.53
C ALA A 33 -34.13 -4.92 25.08
N GLY A 34 -32.88 -4.68 24.73
CA GLY A 34 -32.45 -4.35 23.38
C GLY A 34 -32.79 -5.53 22.47
N THR A 35 -33.67 -5.35 21.54
CA THR A 35 -33.89 -6.29 20.44
C THR A 35 -32.56 -6.49 19.74
N PRO A 36 -32.06 -7.71 19.56
CA PRO A 36 -30.82 -7.93 18.83
C PRO A 36 -31.05 -7.49 17.39
N THR A 37 -30.44 -6.38 17.01
CA THR A 37 -30.38 -5.96 15.60
C THR A 37 -29.41 -6.91 14.92
N THR A 38 -29.95 -7.92 14.23
CA THR A 38 -29.16 -8.79 13.35
C THR A 38 -28.69 -7.92 12.18
N THR A 39 -27.50 -7.38 12.26
CA THR A 39 -26.85 -6.74 11.13
C THR A 39 -26.49 -7.85 10.16
N THR A 40 -27.31 -8.03 9.13
CA THR A 40 -26.94 -8.87 7.98
C THR A 40 -25.76 -8.20 7.30
N ALA A 41 -24.56 -8.79 7.45
CA ALA A 41 -23.39 -8.36 6.71
C ALA A 41 -23.72 -8.49 5.22
N VAL A 42 -23.73 -7.37 4.50
CA VAL A 42 -23.78 -7.37 3.04
C VAL A 42 -22.47 -8.05 2.59
N PRO A 43 -22.52 -9.12 1.80
CA PRO A 43 -21.28 -9.73 1.30
C PRO A 43 -20.54 -8.66 0.52
N GLU A 44 -19.29 -8.43 0.92
CA GLU A 44 -18.34 -7.60 0.19
C GLU A 44 -18.15 -8.22 -1.19
N PRO A 45 -18.23 -7.45 -2.29
CA PRO A 45 -18.08 -8.01 -3.62
C PRO A 45 -16.68 -8.63 -3.73
N ASP A 46 -16.62 -9.89 -4.18
CA ASP A 46 -15.36 -10.56 -4.45
C ASP A 46 -14.58 -9.72 -5.49
N ILE A 47 -13.46 -9.14 -5.09
CA ILE A 47 -12.56 -8.42 -6.01
C ILE A 47 -11.93 -9.46 -6.93
N VAL A 48 -12.32 -9.45 -8.20
CA VAL A 48 -11.71 -10.32 -9.20
C VAL A 48 -10.33 -9.79 -9.55
N THR A 49 -9.29 -10.51 -9.15
CA THR A 49 -7.91 -10.15 -9.47
C THR A 49 -7.58 -10.60 -10.90
N ASN A 50 -6.90 -9.72 -11.66
CA ASN A 50 -6.44 -9.99 -13.03
C ASN A 50 -4.93 -9.84 -13.18
N GLY A 51 -4.20 -9.78 -12.06
CA GLY A 51 -2.75 -9.70 -12.08
C GLY A 51 -2.16 -9.89 -10.69
N TRP A 52 -0.85 -10.03 -10.66
CA TRP A 52 -0.07 -10.15 -9.44
C TRP A 52 1.24 -9.38 -9.54
N LEU A 53 1.79 -9.03 -8.38
CA LEU A 53 3.07 -8.36 -8.24
C LEU A 53 3.83 -9.01 -7.09
N GLN A 54 5.10 -9.37 -7.33
CA GLN A 54 5.99 -9.97 -6.34
C GLN A 54 7.09 -8.99 -5.94
N VAL A 55 7.28 -8.82 -4.63
CA VAL A 55 8.36 -8.03 -4.00
C VAL A 55 9.11 -8.92 -3.03
N GLY A 56 10.27 -9.41 -3.43
CA GLY A 56 11.00 -10.40 -2.64
C GLY A 56 10.17 -11.67 -2.43
N GLU A 57 9.83 -11.99 -1.19
CA GLU A 57 9.02 -13.16 -0.83
C GLU A 57 7.50 -12.85 -0.78
N LEU A 58 7.10 -11.59 -0.86
CA LEU A 58 5.71 -11.17 -0.82
C LEU A 58 5.08 -11.20 -2.21
N THR A 59 3.88 -11.75 -2.33
CA THR A 59 3.06 -11.70 -3.55
C THR A 59 1.74 -11.01 -3.24
N PHE A 60 1.39 -10.05 -4.08
CA PHE A 60 0.13 -9.30 -4.03
C PHE A 60 -0.72 -9.68 -5.24
N ASP A 61 -1.90 -10.26 -4.99
CA ASP A 61 -2.92 -10.46 -6.00
C ASP A 61 -3.78 -9.22 -6.09
N LEU A 62 -3.82 -8.57 -7.27
CA LEU A 62 -4.39 -7.25 -7.45
C LEU A 62 -5.41 -7.23 -8.59
N ALA A 63 -6.43 -6.37 -8.43
CA ALA A 63 -7.33 -5.98 -9.50
C ALA A 63 -6.75 -4.77 -10.22
N PHE A 64 -6.32 -4.95 -11.47
CA PHE A 64 -5.74 -3.90 -12.28
C PHE A 64 -6.75 -3.30 -13.26
N THR A 65 -6.69 -1.97 -13.40
CA THR A 65 -7.26 -1.25 -14.53
C THR A 65 -6.13 -0.85 -15.46
N CYS A 66 -6.27 -1.19 -16.75
CA CYS A 66 -5.26 -0.93 -17.76
C CYS A 66 -5.64 0.30 -18.59
N TYR A 67 -4.66 1.15 -18.87
CA TYR A 67 -4.81 2.40 -19.62
C TYR A 67 -3.85 2.43 -20.80
N ALA A 68 -4.30 3.03 -21.92
CA ALA A 68 -3.49 3.30 -23.10
C ALA A 68 -3.61 4.79 -23.48
N PRO A 69 -2.92 5.70 -22.75
CA PRO A 69 -3.07 7.15 -22.93
C PRO A 69 -2.47 7.66 -24.23
N GLY A 70 -1.58 6.91 -24.87
CA GLY A 70 -0.94 7.27 -26.12
C GLY A 70 -0.41 6.07 -26.89
N PRO A 71 0.03 6.28 -28.13
CA PRO A 71 0.58 5.21 -28.96
C PRO A 71 1.84 4.59 -28.33
N GLY A 72 1.77 3.34 -27.92
CA GLY A 72 2.88 2.62 -27.30
C GLY A 72 3.06 2.86 -25.80
N ASP A 73 2.24 3.74 -25.21
CA ASP A 73 2.23 3.97 -23.77
C ASP A 73 1.17 3.10 -23.11
N VAL A 74 1.56 2.44 -22.01
CA VAL A 74 0.66 1.61 -21.22
C VAL A 74 0.83 1.93 -19.75
N VAL A 75 -0.28 2.01 -19.01
CA VAL A 75 -0.31 2.15 -17.56
C VAL A 75 -1.24 1.10 -16.99
N ALA A 76 -0.84 0.43 -15.92
CA ALA A 76 -1.75 -0.40 -15.14
C ALA A 76 -1.74 0.08 -13.68
N ILE A 77 -2.93 0.33 -13.14
CA ILE A 77 -3.14 0.73 -11.75
C ILE A 77 -3.87 -0.42 -11.05
N GLY A 78 -3.21 -1.01 -10.06
CA GLY A 78 -3.71 -2.16 -9.32
C GLY A 78 -4.13 -1.78 -7.91
N VAL A 79 -5.20 -2.40 -7.42
CA VAL A 79 -5.65 -2.29 -6.03
C VAL A 79 -5.91 -3.66 -5.44
N GLY A 80 -5.69 -3.80 -4.14
CA GLY A 80 -5.92 -5.05 -3.41
C GLY A 80 -5.53 -4.93 -1.95
N GLU A 81 -5.22 -6.07 -1.34
CA GLU A 81 -4.87 -6.14 0.06
C GLU A 81 -3.56 -6.88 0.29
N HIS A 82 -2.84 -6.48 1.32
CA HIS A 82 -1.63 -7.17 1.77
C HIS A 82 -2.01 -8.54 2.35
N PRO A 83 -1.41 -9.66 1.88
CA PRO A 83 -1.88 -11.01 2.19
C PRO A 83 -1.84 -11.36 3.68
N GLU A 84 -0.95 -10.75 4.46
CA GLU A 84 -0.81 -11.05 5.88
C GLU A 84 -1.52 -10.04 6.78
N SER A 85 -1.54 -8.75 6.39
CA SER A 85 -2.04 -7.68 7.26
C SER A 85 -3.42 -7.14 6.88
N GLY A 86 -3.94 -7.46 5.67
CA GLY A 86 -5.17 -6.90 5.13
C GLY A 86 -5.10 -5.39 4.85
N GLN A 87 -3.89 -4.79 4.89
CA GLN A 87 -3.72 -3.38 4.56
C GLN A 87 -3.96 -3.16 3.06
N HIS A 88 -4.57 -2.03 2.73
CA HIS A 88 -4.77 -1.60 1.35
C HIS A 88 -3.44 -1.53 0.59
N VAL A 89 -3.45 -2.02 -0.64
CA VAL A 89 -2.30 -2.03 -1.56
C VAL A 89 -2.69 -1.33 -2.85
N GLU A 90 -1.82 -0.44 -3.30
CA GLU A 90 -1.91 0.21 -4.61
C GLU A 90 -0.63 -0.07 -5.40
N ALA A 91 -0.77 -0.46 -6.66
CA ALA A 91 0.35 -0.67 -7.57
C ALA A 91 0.23 0.21 -8.81
N LEU A 92 1.37 0.70 -9.28
CA LEU A 92 1.50 1.44 -10.52
C LEU A 92 2.55 0.80 -11.41
N ILE A 93 2.17 0.48 -12.65
CA ILE A 93 3.06 -0.03 -13.68
C ILE A 93 2.96 0.92 -14.86
N GLN A 94 4.09 1.44 -15.33
CA GLN A 94 4.17 2.30 -16.50
C GLN A 94 5.13 1.69 -17.52
N GLY A 95 4.63 1.44 -18.71
CA GLY A 95 5.40 0.94 -19.86
C GLY A 95 5.66 2.06 -20.88
N PHE A 96 6.10 3.23 -20.43
CA PHE A 96 6.47 4.32 -21.32
C PHE A 96 7.81 4.06 -22.00
N LEU A 97 7.92 4.35 -23.29
CA LEU A 97 9.15 4.23 -24.03
C LEU A 97 10.27 5.07 -23.39
N GLY A 98 11.29 4.37 -22.85
CA GLY A 98 12.48 4.99 -22.24
C GLY A 98 12.34 5.43 -20.80
N GLN A 99 11.17 5.30 -20.18
CA GLN A 99 10.96 5.59 -18.77
C GLN A 99 9.98 4.60 -18.11
N PRO A 100 10.29 3.30 -18.10
CA PRO A 100 9.45 2.33 -17.42
C PRO A 100 9.50 2.56 -15.91
N TYR A 101 8.34 2.31 -15.26
CA TYR A 101 8.23 2.40 -13.80
C TYR A 101 7.37 1.26 -13.26
N VAL A 102 7.78 0.70 -12.14
CA VAL A 102 6.96 -0.23 -11.36
C VAL A 102 7.09 0.13 -9.89
N GLY A 103 5.96 0.32 -9.22
CA GLY A 103 5.93 0.62 -7.80
C GLY A 103 4.68 0.05 -7.12
N VAL A 104 4.77 -0.18 -5.81
CA VAL A 104 3.66 -0.60 -4.97
C VAL A 104 3.70 0.12 -3.63
N THR A 105 2.54 0.55 -3.15
CA THR A 105 2.36 1.22 -1.86
C THR A 105 1.45 0.39 -0.98
N VAL A 106 1.87 0.12 0.25
CA VAL A 106 1.11 -0.63 1.25
C VAL A 106 0.71 0.28 2.40
N GLY A 107 -0.58 0.28 2.74
CA GLY A 107 -1.14 1.09 3.84
C GLY A 107 -0.92 2.59 3.65
N GLY A 108 -0.76 3.07 2.41
CA GLY A 108 -0.54 4.47 2.05
C GLY A 108 0.82 5.06 2.50
N SER A 109 1.72 4.27 3.07
CA SER A 109 2.97 4.77 3.66
C SER A 109 4.22 3.97 3.32
N VAL A 110 4.11 2.65 3.15
CA VAL A 110 5.26 1.80 2.80
C VAL A 110 5.32 1.67 1.29
N ARG A 111 6.38 2.19 0.68
CA ARG A 111 6.58 2.16 -0.78
C ARG A 111 7.71 1.22 -1.13
N TYR A 112 7.47 0.42 -2.16
CA TYR A 112 8.46 -0.40 -2.84
C TYR A 112 8.50 0.05 -4.29
N GLU A 113 9.68 0.29 -4.82
CA GLU A 113 9.88 0.80 -6.18
C GLU A 113 10.98 0.00 -6.87
N ALA A 114 10.86 -0.18 -8.17
CA ALA A 114 11.92 -0.75 -8.97
C ALA A 114 13.17 0.12 -8.87
N THR A 115 14.33 -0.50 -8.66
CA THR A 115 15.61 0.22 -8.56
C THR A 115 15.91 0.97 -9.86
N LEU A 116 16.28 2.26 -9.77
CA LEU A 116 16.59 3.10 -10.92
C LEU A 116 17.90 2.69 -11.63
N ASP A 117 18.81 2.03 -10.92
CA ASP A 117 20.12 1.62 -11.44
C ASP A 117 20.09 0.30 -12.24
N GLY A 118 18.94 -0.40 -12.25
CA GLY A 118 18.76 -1.68 -12.95
C GLY A 118 18.05 -1.54 -14.29
N PRO A 119 18.25 -2.48 -15.22
CA PRO A 119 17.46 -2.54 -16.44
C PRO A 119 16.04 -2.98 -16.08
N LEU A 120 15.10 -2.04 -16.00
CA LEU A 120 13.69 -2.35 -15.92
C LEU A 120 13.13 -2.40 -17.34
N GLU A 121 12.62 -3.56 -17.75
CA GLU A 121 11.94 -3.73 -19.01
C GLU A 121 10.49 -4.15 -18.74
N VAL A 122 9.55 -3.34 -19.20
CA VAL A 122 8.10 -3.63 -19.15
C VAL A 122 7.69 -4.09 -20.55
N PHE A 123 7.25 -5.33 -20.65
CA PHE A 123 6.78 -5.95 -21.87
C PHE A 123 5.27 -5.85 -21.96
N VAL A 124 4.79 -5.42 -23.13
CA VAL A 124 3.35 -5.38 -23.45
C VAL A 124 3.12 -6.25 -24.68
N HIS A 125 2.34 -7.31 -24.53
CA HIS A 125 2.06 -8.25 -25.61
C HIS A 125 0.70 -8.91 -25.40
N ASP A 126 -0.12 -8.93 -26.47
CA ASP A 126 -1.41 -9.63 -26.52
C ASP A 126 -2.30 -9.42 -25.27
N GLY A 127 -2.49 -8.15 -24.85
CA GLY A 127 -3.31 -7.85 -23.69
C GLY A 127 -2.68 -8.22 -22.36
N THR A 128 -1.36 -8.45 -22.33
CA THR A 128 -0.62 -8.66 -21.08
C THR A 128 0.44 -7.60 -20.87
N ILE A 129 0.66 -7.23 -19.60
CA ILE A 129 1.77 -6.38 -19.16
C ILE A 129 2.60 -7.21 -18.21
N SER A 130 3.91 -7.31 -18.44
CA SER A 130 4.80 -8.05 -17.57
C SER A 130 6.16 -7.41 -17.44
N ALA A 131 6.81 -7.62 -16.29
CA ALA A 131 8.20 -7.33 -16.08
C ALA A 131 8.79 -8.38 -15.13
N GLY A 132 10.03 -8.81 -15.40
CA GLY A 132 10.73 -9.80 -14.59
C GLY A 132 12.05 -9.26 -14.07
N ALA A 133 12.64 -10.00 -13.11
CA ALA A 133 13.91 -9.67 -12.49
C ALA A 133 13.98 -8.23 -11.93
N ILE A 134 12.86 -7.70 -11.47
CA ILE A 134 12.76 -6.38 -10.87
C ILE A 134 13.53 -6.39 -9.55
N GLU A 135 14.57 -5.57 -9.43
CA GLU A 135 15.23 -5.33 -8.15
C GLU A 135 14.43 -4.28 -7.37
N TRP A 136 13.95 -4.65 -6.19
CA TRP A 136 13.07 -3.81 -5.38
C TRP A 136 13.81 -3.05 -4.30
N THR A 137 13.44 -1.79 -4.14
CA THR A 137 13.92 -0.89 -3.10
C THR A 137 12.75 -0.37 -2.27
N ARG A 138 12.83 -0.48 -0.96
CA ARG A 138 11.86 0.06 -0.01
C ARG A 138 12.26 1.47 0.40
N GLY A 139 11.30 2.40 0.40
CA GLY A 139 11.49 3.77 0.88
C GLY A 139 12.58 4.51 0.10
N MET A 140 12.58 4.39 -1.22
CA MET A 140 13.55 5.05 -2.08
C MET A 140 13.44 6.58 -1.98
N ASP A 141 14.57 7.22 -1.72
CA ASP A 141 14.72 8.67 -1.86
C ASP A 141 14.93 9.00 -3.34
N LEU A 142 13.96 9.66 -3.95
CA LEU A 142 13.97 9.96 -5.39
C LEU A 142 15.11 10.88 -5.81
N GLY A 143 15.67 11.68 -4.90
CA GLY A 143 16.78 12.59 -5.19
C GLY A 143 18.12 11.89 -5.28
N SER A 144 18.32 10.83 -4.50
CA SER A 144 19.56 10.04 -4.46
C SER A 144 19.45 8.67 -5.10
N GLY A 145 18.24 8.20 -5.40
CA GLY A 145 17.96 6.84 -5.88
C GLY A 145 18.25 5.74 -4.85
N ARG A 146 18.42 6.10 -3.56
CA ARG A 146 18.83 5.17 -2.51
C ARG A 146 17.67 4.77 -1.63
N GLY A 147 17.67 3.51 -1.22
CA GLY A 147 16.71 2.94 -0.28
C GLY A 147 17.18 1.57 0.20
N GLU A 148 16.33 0.88 0.94
CA GLU A 148 16.61 -0.46 1.43
C GLU A 148 16.30 -1.49 0.33
N ARG A 149 17.28 -2.28 -0.10
CA ARG A 149 17.05 -3.38 -1.05
C ARG A 149 16.27 -4.50 -0.38
N VAL A 150 15.19 -4.93 -1.03
CA VAL A 150 14.27 -5.96 -0.47
C VAL A 150 14.38 -7.29 -1.22
N GLY A 151 15.02 -7.31 -2.38
CA GLY A 151 15.16 -8.51 -3.20
C GLY A 151 14.64 -8.32 -4.62
N TYR A 152 14.42 -9.43 -5.29
CA TYR A 152 13.95 -9.47 -6.68
C TYR A 152 12.47 -9.87 -6.72
N GLY A 153 11.80 -9.53 -7.82
CA GLY A 153 10.44 -9.93 -8.08
C GLY A 153 10.05 -9.77 -9.52
N ALA A 154 8.75 -9.83 -9.77
CA ALA A 154 8.17 -9.72 -11.09
C ALA A 154 6.74 -9.18 -11.00
N VAL A 155 6.18 -8.80 -12.13
CA VAL A 155 4.78 -8.40 -12.26
C VAL A 155 4.17 -9.05 -13.50
N PHE A 156 2.89 -9.38 -13.38
CA PHE A 156 2.06 -9.85 -14.48
C PHE A 156 0.65 -9.30 -14.34
N VAL A 157 0.13 -8.74 -15.43
CA VAL A 157 -1.23 -8.21 -15.52
C VAL A 157 -1.89 -8.68 -16.81
N SER A 158 -3.13 -9.15 -16.72
CA SER A 158 -3.98 -9.44 -17.89
C SER A 158 -4.94 -8.26 -18.10
N CYS A 159 -4.83 -7.60 -19.25
CA CYS A 159 -5.65 -6.47 -19.66
C CYS A 159 -6.61 -6.94 -20.76
N GLU A 160 -7.88 -7.16 -20.42
CA GLU A 160 -8.91 -7.49 -21.42
C GLU A 160 -9.30 -6.23 -22.22
N ASP A 161 -9.40 -5.08 -21.53
CA ASP A 161 -9.76 -3.79 -22.09
C ASP A 161 -8.81 -2.69 -21.61
N TYR A 162 -8.68 -1.63 -22.43
CA TYR A 162 -7.89 -0.45 -22.10
C TYR A 162 -8.76 0.80 -22.05
N VAL A 163 -8.60 1.57 -20.97
CA VAL A 163 -9.18 2.92 -20.83
C VAL A 163 -8.23 3.94 -21.46
N HIS A 164 -8.74 4.94 -22.17
CA HIS A 164 -7.88 5.96 -22.80
C HIS A 164 -7.44 7.05 -21.84
N ASP A 165 -8.33 7.45 -20.94
CA ASP A 165 -8.07 8.57 -20.02
C ASP A 165 -7.54 8.04 -18.69
N LEU A 166 -6.39 8.55 -18.26
CA LEU A 166 -5.87 8.29 -16.92
C LEU A 166 -6.75 8.98 -15.87
N PRO A 167 -6.87 8.40 -14.64
CA PRO A 167 -7.55 9.07 -13.56
C PRO A 167 -6.80 10.35 -13.13
N GLU A 168 -7.53 11.29 -12.52
CA GLU A 168 -6.92 12.53 -12.02
C GLU A 168 -5.80 12.23 -11.02
N GLY A 169 -4.64 12.84 -11.22
CA GLY A 169 -3.47 12.70 -10.36
C GLY A 169 -2.38 11.75 -10.86
N TYR A 170 -2.57 11.14 -12.03
CA TYR A 170 -1.60 10.26 -12.69
C TYR A 170 -1.04 10.89 -13.97
#